data_4e73a3dad8e39dffa4afb812942ef19c
#
_entry.id   4e73a3dad8e39dffa4afb812942ef19c
#
_cell.length_a   1.000
_cell.length_b   1.000
_cell.length_c   1.000
_cell.angle_alpha   90.00
_cell.angle_beta   90.00
_cell.angle_gamma   90.00
#
_symmetry.space_group_name_H-M   'P 1'
#
loop_
_entity.id
_entity.type
_entity.pdbx_description
1 polymer ?
#
loop_
_entity_poly.entity_id
_entity_poly.type
_entity_poly.pdbx_seq_one_letter_code
_entity_poly.pdbx_strand_id
1 'polypeptide(L)'
;MFVLSALLQAVIISIVVIIVLLTPIFFILGKFKNKDKVSLKGIKTVVFNLNELVEDYIISTISVNKALSHEALLKALEHLADDKKIEKIIIDIDEIDLSRVHIEEIKEIFEKLSVDKEIIAIGTTFDEYSYQVALLANKICMLNTKQSCLYFRGYEYKEPYFKNILATLGVTVNTLHIGDYKVAGESFSNDKMSEEKKESLINIKETLFQNFINLVKEKRKVDITNEILSGDLIFANSEKAIQLGLIDGLSTYEEIGIDYNEDTVDFLEYVSAYKRKKNKSKNTIAIINLEGEIDTRESKESIINYDNVVEKLDELEDIKNLKGLVLRINSPGGSALESEKIYQKLKKLEIPIYISMGDLCASGGYYIATIGKKLFANPVTLTGSIGVVILYPEFTETINKLKVNMEGFSKGKGFDIFDVFSKLSEESKEKIIYSMNEVYSEFKEHVIQARNISEEDLEKIAGGRVWLGSQAKANGLVDELGSLNNCIDSLAKDLELKDFKLTYIRGRKSIMEVVSAMKPQFIKSNIIEKIEMIRSYSNKILYYDENLENF
;
A
#
# COMPACT_ATOMS: atom_id res chain seq x y z
N MET A 1 -43.94 14.84 -43.81
CA MET A 1 -42.66 14.96 -44.53
C MET A 1 -41.72 16.00 -43.86
N PHE A 2 -42.19 17.23 -43.52
CA PHE A 2 -41.38 18.28 -42.91
C PHE A 2 -40.75 17.91 -41.53
N VAL A 3 -41.50 17.25 -40.63
CA VAL A 3 -41.01 16.87 -39.30
C VAL A 3 -39.94 15.81 -39.37
N LEU A 4 -40.02 14.86 -40.29
CA LEU A 4 -39.02 13.80 -40.48
C LEU A 4 -37.70 14.36 -41.03
N SER A 5 -37.78 15.38 -41.90
CA SER A 5 -36.59 16.08 -42.44
C SER A 5 -35.88 16.91 -41.38
N ALA A 6 -36.64 17.58 -40.49
CA ALA A 6 -36.07 18.35 -39.38
C ALA A 6 -35.38 17.45 -38.33
N LEU A 7 -35.97 16.31 -37.99
CA LEU A 7 -35.37 15.31 -37.11
C LEU A 7 -34.06 14.73 -37.70
N LEU A 8 -34.06 14.43 -39.01
CA LEU A 8 -32.84 13.92 -39.68
C LEU A 8 -31.74 14.98 -39.70
N GLN A 9 -32.08 16.25 -39.96
CA GLN A 9 -31.10 17.36 -39.88
C GLN A 9 -30.56 17.56 -38.47
N ALA A 10 -31.37 17.49 -37.41
CA ALA A 10 -30.94 17.59 -36.03
C ALA A 10 -29.98 16.45 -35.65
N VAL A 11 -30.23 15.22 -36.09
CA VAL A 11 -29.35 14.07 -35.87
C VAL A 11 -28.01 14.26 -36.59
N ILE A 12 -28.04 14.69 -37.87
CA ILE A 12 -26.81 14.96 -38.63
C ILE A 12 -25.97 16.05 -37.99
N ILE A 13 -26.59 17.16 -37.56
CA ILE A 13 -25.89 18.25 -36.86
C ILE A 13 -25.29 17.74 -35.56
N SER A 14 -26.01 16.93 -34.78
CA SER A 14 -25.49 16.36 -33.54
C SER A 14 -24.29 15.45 -33.78
N ILE A 15 -24.32 14.63 -34.81
CA ILE A 15 -23.18 13.76 -35.20
C ILE A 15 -21.97 14.60 -35.64
N VAL A 16 -22.18 15.66 -36.43
CA VAL A 16 -21.11 16.56 -36.87
C VAL A 16 -20.50 17.30 -35.68
N VAL A 17 -21.31 17.77 -34.74
CA VAL A 17 -20.83 18.40 -33.50
C VAL A 17 -20.01 17.43 -32.65
N ILE A 18 -20.47 16.21 -32.51
CA ILE A 18 -19.72 15.15 -31.80
C ILE A 18 -18.40 14.85 -32.48
N ILE A 19 -18.36 14.74 -33.80
CA ILE A 19 -17.12 14.51 -34.57
C ILE A 19 -16.17 15.68 -34.39
N VAL A 20 -16.65 16.94 -34.50
CA VAL A 20 -15.83 18.14 -34.34
C VAL A 20 -15.28 18.27 -32.93
N LEU A 21 -16.05 17.88 -31.89
CA LEU A 21 -15.61 17.88 -30.51
C LEU A 21 -14.62 16.73 -30.19
N LEU A 22 -14.77 15.58 -30.85
CA LEU A 22 -13.89 14.43 -30.63
C LEU A 22 -12.60 14.50 -31.47
N THR A 23 -12.60 15.19 -32.61
CA THR A 23 -11.42 15.30 -33.49
C THR A 23 -10.18 15.88 -32.79
N PRO A 24 -10.25 16.97 -31.98
CA PRO A 24 -9.10 17.44 -31.20
C PRO A 24 -8.65 16.42 -30.16
N ILE A 25 -9.57 15.70 -29.56
CA ILE A 25 -9.27 14.66 -28.57
C ILE A 25 -8.53 13.50 -29.25
N PHE A 26 -8.97 13.06 -30.42
CA PHE A 26 -8.26 12.06 -31.23
C PHE A 26 -6.89 12.55 -31.71
N PHE A 27 -6.76 13.84 -32.02
CA PHE A 27 -5.48 14.42 -32.43
C PHE A 27 -4.50 14.55 -31.25
N ILE A 28 -5.00 14.87 -30.08
CA ILE A 28 -4.22 14.90 -28.82
C ILE A 28 -3.82 13.46 -28.43
N LEU A 29 -4.76 12.51 -28.43
CA LEU A 29 -4.48 11.10 -28.17
C LEU A 29 -3.52 10.51 -29.22
N GLY A 30 -3.61 10.93 -30.49
CA GLY A 30 -2.68 10.54 -31.56
C GLY A 30 -1.26 11.09 -31.35
N LYS A 31 -1.10 12.31 -30.82
CA LYS A 31 0.21 12.85 -30.46
C LYS A 31 0.83 12.15 -29.25
N PHE A 32 0.03 11.68 -28.29
CA PHE A 32 0.53 10.86 -27.18
C PHE A 32 0.93 9.44 -27.63
N LYS A 33 0.45 8.96 -28.79
CA LYS A 33 0.80 7.65 -29.34
C LYS A 33 2.12 7.61 -30.11
N ASN A 34 2.69 8.77 -30.45
CA ASN A 34 3.98 8.92 -31.13
C ASN A 34 5.06 9.48 -30.20
N LYS A 35 5.24 8.93 -28.97
CA LYS A 35 6.58 8.91 -28.39
C LYS A 35 7.39 7.91 -29.21
N ASP A 36 8.50 8.36 -29.78
CA ASP A 36 9.43 7.49 -30.49
C ASP A 36 9.69 6.26 -29.64
N LYS A 37 9.46 5.07 -30.21
CA LYS A 37 9.70 3.82 -29.48
C LYS A 37 11.18 3.77 -29.18
N VAL A 38 11.53 3.84 -27.92
CA VAL A 38 12.91 3.65 -27.47
C VAL A 38 13.42 2.31 -28.03
N SER A 39 14.56 2.37 -28.70
CA SER A 39 15.19 1.18 -29.27
C SER A 39 16.24 0.66 -28.28
N LEU A 40 16.06 -0.56 -27.81
CA LEU A 40 17.07 -1.22 -26.97
C LEU A 40 18.26 -1.80 -27.76
N LYS A 41 18.41 -1.41 -29.05
CA LYS A 41 19.54 -1.87 -29.86
C LYS A 41 20.81 -1.09 -29.47
N GLY A 42 21.81 -1.78 -29.01
CA GLY A 42 23.09 -1.22 -28.56
C GLY A 42 23.13 -0.86 -27.07
N ILE A 43 22.00 -0.90 -26.40
CA ILE A 43 21.93 -0.63 -24.94
C ILE A 43 22.64 -1.74 -24.16
N LYS A 44 23.50 -1.33 -23.23
CA LYS A 44 24.28 -2.19 -22.33
C LYS A 44 24.08 -1.84 -20.85
N THR A 45 23.67 -0.62 -20.58
CA THR A 45 23.50 -0.07 -19.22
C THR A 45 22.04 0.34 -18.99
N VAL A 46 21.50 -0.04 -17.84
CA VAL A 46 20.18 0.44 -17.38
C VAL A 46 20.37 1.24 -16.11
N VAL A 47 19.87 2.46 -16.09
CA VAL A 47 19.82 3.30 -14.90
C VAL A 47 18.50 3.04 -14.18
N PHE A 48 18.59 2.47 -12.99
CA PHE A 48 17.46 2.23 -12.11
C PHE A 48 17.21 3.48 -11.26
N ASN A 49 16.39 4.38 -11.80
CA ASN A 49 15.99 5.67 -11.26
C ASN A 49 14.48 5.70 -11.15
N LEU A 50 13.94 5.06 -10.12
CA LEU A 50 12.51 4.86 -9.94
C LEU A 50 11.97 5.85 -8.90
N ASN A 51 11.82 7.12 -9.30
CA ASN A 51 11.22 8.20 -8.52
C ASN A 51 9.70 8.34 -8.73
N GLU A 52 9.10 7.42 -9.45
CA GLU A 52 7.67 7.36 -9.68
C GLU A 52 7.04 6.37 -8.71
N LEU A 53 5.89 6.73 -8.14
CA LEU A 53 5.15 5.89 -7.22
C LEU A 53 4.92 4.49 -7.83
N VAL A 54 5.40 3.46 -7.14
CA VAL A 54 5.08 2.08 -7.46
C VAL A 54 3.82 1.72 -6.69
N GLU A 55 2.73 1.52 -7.42
CA GLU A 55 1.45 1.11 -6.84
C GLU A 55 1.22 -0.38 -7.09
N ASP A 56 0.70 -1.10 -6.11
CA ASP A 56 0.27 -2.48 -6.29
C ASP A 56 -0.79 -2.58 -7.39
N TYR A 57 -1.53 -1.49 -7.59
CA TYR A 57 -2.57 -1.41 -8.60
C TYR A 57 -2.67 -0.04 -9.28
N ILE A 58 -2.45 0.03 -10.60
CA ILE A 58 -2.72 1.24 -11.39
C ILE A 58 -4.13 1.19 -11.94
N ILE A 59 -4.99 2.09 -11.46
CA ILE A 59 -6.39 2.19 -11.84
C ILE A 59 -6.58 2.74 -13.25
N SER A 60 -5.68 3.59 -13.75
CA SER A 60 -5.88 4.26 -15.03
C SER A 60 -4.72 4.07 -16.00
N THR A 61 -5.05 3.57 -17.19
CA THR A 61 -4.12 3.60 -18.35
C THR A 61 -3.91 5.01 -18.91
N ILE A 62 -4.56 6.03 -18.32
CA ILE A 62 -4.50 7.44 -18.69
C ILE A 62 -4.03 8.23 -17.46
N SER A 63 -3.06 7.72 -16.71
CA SER A 63 -2.40 8.52 -15.70
C SER A 63 -1.52 9.57 -16.38
N VAL A 64 -1.73 10.83 -16.02
CA VAL A 64 -0.85 11.94 -16.41
C VAL A 64 0.50 11.78 -15.69
N ASN A 65 0.51 11.06 -14.58
CA ASN A 65 1.70 10.63 -13.85
C ASN A 65 2.08 9.22 -14.33
N LYS A 66 3.35 9.01 -14.63
CA LYS A 66 3.90 7.74 -15.12
C LYS A 66 4.08 6.74 -13.96
N ALA A 67 3.02 6.43 -13.18
CA ALA A 67 3.11 5.41 -12.15
C ALA A 67 3.40 4.03 -12.77
N LEU A 68 4.30 3.28 -12.16
CA LEU A 68 4.63 1.91 -12.53
C LEU A 68 3.86 0.95 -11.64
N SER A 69 3.16 -0.05 -12.23
CA SER A 69 2.56 -1.07 -11.39
C SER A 69 3.63 -2.01 -10.84
N HIS A 70 3.44 -2.46 -9.62
CA HIS A 70 4.29 -3.47 -8.98
C HIS A 70 4.50 -4.72 -9.89
N GLU A 71 3.43 -5.19 -10.53
CA GLU A 71 3.52 -6.24 -11.57
C GLU A 71 4.53 -5.91 -12.68
N ALA A 72 4.48 -4.67 -13.18
CA ALA A 72 5.35 -4.27 -14.28
C ALA A 72 6.81 -4.13 -13.82
N LEU A 73 7.03 -3.67 -12.59
CA LEU A 73 8.33 -3.62 -11.95
C LEU A 73 8.96 -5.01 -11.86
N LEU A 74 8.29 -5.97 -11.21
CA LEU A 74 8.82 -7.33 -11.04
C LEU A 74 9.11 -8.00 -12.37
N LYS A 75 8.17 -7.94 -13.33
CA LYS A 75 8.36 -8.53 -14.67
C LYS A 75 9.49 -7.89 -15.46
N ALA A 76 9.69 -6.58 -15.33
CA ALA A 76 10.78 -5.90 -16.01
C ALA A 76 12.14 -6.28 -15.40
N LEU A 77 12.23 -6.38 -14.09
CA LEU A 77 13.45 -6.83 -13.40
C LEU A 77 13.77 -8.30 -13.72
N GLU A 78 12.78 -9.18 -13.75
CA GLU A 78 12.97 -10.57 -14.18
C GLU A 78 13.46 -10.64 -15.64
N HIS A 79 12.87 -9.84 -16.53
CA HIS A 79 13.34 -9.76 -17.92
C HIS A 79 14.78 -9.22 -18.00
N LEU A 80 15.09 -8.21 -17.18
CA LEU A 80 16.43 -7.62 -17.09
C LEU A 80 17.46 -8.66 -16.62
N ALA A 81 17.06 -9.57 -15.72
CA ALA A 81 17.93 -10.67 -15.28
C ALA A 81 18.27 -11.63 -16.43
N ASP A 82 17.30 -11.91 -17.30
CA ASP A 82 17.47 -12.80 -18.46
C ASP A 82 18.14 -12.11 -19.68
N ASP A 83 18.17 -10.78 -19.73
CA ASP A 83 18.68 -10.01 -20.87
C ASP A 83 20.21 -9.96 -20.86
N LYS A 84 20.85 -10.85 -21.63
CA LYS A 84 22.32 -10.96 -21.75
C LYS A 84 22.98 -9.77 -22.44
N LYS A 85 22.22 -8.85 -23.03
CA LYS A 85 22.78 -7.64 -23.65
C LYS A 85 23.10 -6.55 -22.65
N ILE A 86 22.35 -6.56 -21.56
CA ILE A 86 22.57 -5.61 -20.46
C ILE A 86 23.69 -6.17 -19.58
N GLU A 87 24.76 -5.43 -19.49
CA GLU A 87 25.98 -5.78 -18.77
C GLU A 87 26.05 -5.09 -17.40
N LYS A 88 25.42 -3.87 -17.31
CA LYS A 88 25.54 -3.00 -16.15
C LYS A 88 24.19 -2.43 -15.72
N ILE A 89 24.00 -2.30 -14.41
CA ILE A 89 22.88 -1.60 -13.79
C ILE A 89 23.43 -0.55 -12.85
N ILE A 90 22.92 0.67 -12.97
CA ILE A 90 23.26 1.76 -12.06
C ILE A 90 22.02 2.09 -11.25
N ILE A 91 22.10 2.04 -9.93
CA ILE A 91 21.03 2.44 -9.02
C ILE A 91 21.31 3.89 -8.62
N ASP A 92 20.49 4.82 -9.09
CA ASP A 92 20.54 6.21 -8.66
C ASP A 92 19.73 6.38 -7.39
N ILE A 93 20.42 6.41 -6.26
CA ILE A 93 19.79 6.40 -4.92
C ILE A 93 18.97 7.67 -4.66
N ASP A 94 19.39 8.81 -5.24
CA ASP A 94 18.70 10.08 -5.05
C ASP A 94 17.36 10.15 -5.83
N GLU A 95 17.14 9.20 -6.75
CA GLU A 95 15.96 9.09 -7.62
C GLU A 95 15.15 7.80 -7.36
N ILE A 96 15.16 7.26 -6.12
CA ILE A 96 14.41 6.05 -5.76
C ILE A 96 13.34 6.37 -4.72
N ASP A 97 12.10 5.98 -5.04
CA ASP A 97 10.96 6.01 -4.11
C ASP A 97 10.22 4.65 -4.16
N LEU A 98 10.60 3.75 -3.27
CA LEU A 98 10.02 2.41 -3.15
C LEU A 98 9.54 2.19 -1.71
N SER A 99 8.44 1.48 -1.51
CA SER A 99 8.06 1.04 -0.18
C SER A 99 9.06 0.01 0.37
N ARG A 100 9.06 -0.20 1.68
CA ARG A 100 9.93 -1.21 2.32
C ARG A 100 9.65 -2.62 1.80
N VAL A 101 8.38 -2.93 1.56
CA VAL A 101 7.98 -4.22 1.01
C VAL A 101 8.44 -4.36 -0.43
N HIS A 102 8.36 -3.31 -1.25
CA HIS A 102 8.88 -3.34 -2.62
C HIS A 102 10.40 -3.60 -2.64
N ILE A 103 11.16 -3.00 -1.71
CA ILE A 103 12.61 -3.26 -1.59
C ILE A 103 12.87 -4.75 -1.27
N GLU A 104 12.14 -5.31 -0.31
CA GLU A 104 12.27 -6.73 0.05
C GLU A 104 11.90 -7.65 -1.14
N GLU A 105 10.86 -7.31 -1.90
CA GLU A 105 10.40 -8.13 -3.04
C GLU A 105 11.35 -8.10 -4.24
N ILE A 106 12.06 -7.00 -4.48
CA ILE A 106 13.06 -6.93 -5.56
C ILE A 106 14.41 -7.50 -5.16
N LYS A 107 14.70 -7.67 -3.87
CA LYS A 107 15.97 -8.15 -3.34
C LYS A 107 16.43 -9.47 -3.97
N GLU A 108 15.56 -10.49 -3.99
CA GLU A 108 15.88 -11.78 -4.61
C GLU A 108 16.19 -11.65 -6.10
N ILE A 109 15.55 -10.72 -6.80
CA ILE A 109 15.80 -10.49 -8.23
C ILE A 109 17.16 -9.81 -8.41
N PHE A 110 17.48 -8.83 -7.56
CA PHE A 110 18.79 -8.17 -7.58
C PHE A 110 19.93 -9.12 -7.20
N GLU A 111 19.71 -10.07 -6.31
CA GLU A 111 20.67 -11.13 -6.01
C GLU A 111 20.96 -12.00 -7.25
N LYS A 112 19.95 -12.32 -8.06
CA LYS A 112 20.15 -13.01 -9.35
C LYS A 112 20.87 -12.13 -10.38
N LEU A 113 20.49 -10.84 -10.47
CA LEU A 113 21.13 -9.87 -11.36
C LEU A 113 22.62 -9.71 -11.06
N SER A 114 23.00 -9.70 -9.78
CA SER A 114 24.37 -9.48 -9.32
C SER A 114 25.35 -10.62 -9.67
N VAL A 115 24.85 -11.76 -10.12
CA VAL A 115 25.69 -12.89 -10.55
C VAL A 115 26.34 -12.63 -11.91
N ASP A 116 25.58 -12.04 -12.84
CA ASP A 116 26.00 -11.89 -14.25
C ASP A 116 26.19 -10.42 -14.67
N LYS A 117 25.80 -9.47 -13.84
CA LYS A 117 25.82 -8.04 -14.15
C LYS A 117 26.56 -7.24 -13.09
N GLU A 118 27.27 -6.20 -13.53
CA GLU A 118 27.81 -5.20 -12.63
C GLU A 118 26.69 -4.29 -12.12
N ILE A 119 26.49 -4.22 -10.80
CA ILE A 119 25.49 -3.34 -10.19
C ILE A 119 26.21 -2.32 -9.32
N ILE A 120 26.05 -1.03 -9.64
CA ILE A 120 26.65 0.09 -8.91
C ILE A 120 25.52 0.97 -8.36
N ALA A 121 25.55 1.24 -7.07
CA ALA A 121 24.72 2.27 -6.46
C ALA A 121 25.50 3.57 -6.33
N ILE A 122 24.88 4.70 -6.66
CA ILE A 122 25.43 6.04 -6.46
C ILE A 122 24.37 6.98 -5.86
N GLY A 123 24.79 7.87 -4.99
CA GLY A 123 23.92 8.90 -4.40
C GLY A 123 24.69 9.96 -3.65
N THR A 124 24.00 11.02 -3.27
CA THR A 124 24.56 12.11 -2.46
C THR A 124 24.33 11.90 -0.97
N THR A 125 23.14 11.49 -0.58
CA THR A 125 22.76 11.30 0.82
C THR A 125 22.17 9.91 1.01
N PHE A 126 22.76 9.17 1.95
CA PHE A 126 22.29 7.84 2.30
C PHE A 126 21.72 7.87 3.72
N ASP A 127 20.41 7.74 3.86
CA ASP A 127 19.74 7.41 5.10
C ASP A 127 19.56 5.89 5.25
N GLU A 128 18.98 5.44 6.35
CA GLU A 128 18.78 4.00 6.60
C GLU A 128 17.90 3.33 5.55
N TYR A 129 16.98 4.09 4.94
CA TYR A 129 16.09 3.59 3.91
C TYR A 129 16.82 3.47 2.57
N SER A 130 17.37 4.56 2.07
CA SER A 130 18.06 4.63 0.78
C SER A 130 19.32 3.74 0.77
N TYR A 131 19.96 3.55 1.93
CA TYR A 131 21.08 2.65 2.05
C TYR A 131 20.69 1.17 1.92
N GLN A 132 19.47 0.77 2.33
CA GLN A 132 18.97 -0.58 2.07
C GLN A 132 18.86 -0.86 0.56
N VAL A 133 18.45 0.13 -0.21
CA VAL A 133 18.45 0.04 -1.68
C VAL A 133 19.87 -0.05 -2.23
N ALA A 134 20.78 0.77 -1.70
CA ALA A 134 22.21 0.71 -2.11
C ALA A 134 22.84 -0.66 -1.84
N LEU A 135 22.44 -1.36 -0.79
CA LEU A 135 22.92 -2.70 -0.46
C LEU A 135 22.45 -3.79 -1.45
N LEU A 136 21.61 -3.48 -2.42
CA LEU A 136 21.28 -4.35 -3.55
C LEU A 136 22.41 -4.40 -4.60
N ALA A 137 23.33 -3.43 -4.56
CA ALA A 137 24.43 -3.31 -5.50
C ALA A 137 25.70 -4.09 -5.07
N ASN A 138 26.54 -4.44 -6.06
CA ASN A 138 27.87 -5.00 -5.81
C ASN A 138 28.85 -3.94 -5.30
N LYS A 139 28.64 -2.68 -5.71
CA LYS A 139 29.49 -1.54 -5.38
C LYS A 139 28.64 -0.35 -5.00
N ILE A 140 28.98 0.31 -3.91
CA ILE A 140 28.31 1.52 -3.43
C ILE A 140 29.30 2.69 -3.55
N CYS A 141 28.93 3.69 -4.33
CA CYS A 141 29.69 4.92 -4.49
C CYS A 141 28.90 6.11 -3.94
N MET A 142 29.61 7.02 -3.32
CA MET A 142 29.07 8.32 -2.97
C MET A 142 29.49 9.33 -4.02
N LEU A 143 28.61 10.29 -4.38
CA LEU A 143 28.94 11.31 -5.34
C LEU A 143 30.13 12.15 -4.83
N ASN A 144 31.12 12.41 -5.69
CA ASN A 144 32.33 13.14 -5.31
C ASN A 144 32.06 14.63 -5.07
N THR A 145 31.41 14.92 -3.96
CA THR A 145 31.12 16.29 -3.49
C THR A 145 31.21 16.35 -1.96
N LYS A 146 31.54 17.53 -1.43
CA LYS A 146 31.57 17.74 0.02
C LYS A 146 30.20 17.72 0.69
N GLN A 147 29.14 17.75 -0.11
CA GLN A 147 27.75 17.68 0.40
C GLN A 147 27.29 16.24 0.58
N SER A 148 27.99 15.26 0.02
CA SER A 148 27.64 13.86 0.15
C SER A 148 27.91 13.36 1.56
N CYS A 149 26.93 12.67 2.14
CA CYS A 149 27.01 12.18 3.52
C CYS A 149 26.15 10.94 3.78
N LEU A 150 26.49 10.25 4.87
CA LEU A 150 25.55 9.32 5.52
C LEU A 150 24.67 10.11 6.48
N TYR A 151 23.42 9.70 6.65
CA TYR A 151 22.46 10.32 7.54
C TYR A 151 21.69 9.25 8.33
N PHE A 152 22.42 8.42 9.08
CA PHE A 152 21.85 7.36 9.90
C PHE A 152 21.56 7.89 11.31
N ARG A 153 20.28 7.88 11.72
CA ARG A 153 19.79 8.49 12.96
C ARG A 153 19.27 7.47 13.97
N GLY A 154 19.06 6.22 13.51
CA GLY A 154 18.27 5.26 14.26
C GLY A 154 16.78 5.50 14.08
N TYR A 155 15.99 5.34 15.12
CA TYR A 155 14.54 5.55 15.01
C TYR A 155 14.02 6.59 16.00
N GLU A 156 13.02 7.33 15.55
CA GLU A 156 12.24 8.25 16.36
C GLU A 156 10.75 8.09 16.02
N TYR A 157 9.89 8.36 16.98
CA TYR A 157 8.47 8.52 16.73
C TYR A 157 7.93 9.70 17.52
N LYS A 158 7.25 10.62 16.86
CA LYS A 158 6.55 11.76 17.44
C LYS A 158 5.20 11.91 16.78
N GLU A 159 4.19 12.16 17.59
CA GLU A 159 2.80 12.32 17.17
C GLU A 159 2.16 13.48 17.94
N PRO A 160 1.39 14.35 17.25
CA PRO A 160 0.62 15.38 17.92
C PRO A 160 -0.65 14.80 18.56
N TYR A 161 -1.02 15.33 19.74
CA TYR A 161 -2.25 15.00 20.46
C TYR A 161 -3.20 16.19 20.40
N PHE A 162 -4.40 15.99 19.86
CA PHE A 162 -5.33 17.07 19.50
C PHE A 162 -6.46 17.27 20.52
N LYS A 163 -6.60 16.45 21.55
CA LYS A 163 -7.67 16.51 22.55
C LYS A 163 -7.92 17.94 23.08
N ASN A 164 -6.86 18.62 23.50
CA ASN A 164 -6.99 19.95 24.13
C ASN A 164 -7.42 21.05 23.13
N ILE A 165 -6.92 21.01 21.90
CA ILE A 165 -7.34 21.97 20.88
C ILE A 165 -8.78 21.70 20.45
N LEU A 166 -9.19 20.45 20.34
CA LEU A 166 -10.57 20.05 20.05
C LEU A 166 -11.51 20.51 21.18
N ALA A 167 -11.15 20.33 22.45
CA ALA A 167 -11.91 20.81 23.59
C ALA A 167 -12.07 22.35 23.57
N THR A 168 -11.03 23.08 23.14
CA THR A 168 -11.11 24.53 22.94
C THR A 168 -12.18 24.91 21.90
N LEU A 169 -12.35 24.10 20.87
CA LEU A 169 -13.41 24.25 19.85
C LEU A 169 -14.78 23.72 20.31
N GLY A 170 -14.84 23.08 21.49
CA GLY A 170 -16.05 22.44 22.01
C GLY A 170 -16.32 21.06 21.44
N VAL A 171 -15.31 20.43 20.85
CA VAL A 171 -15.38 19.08 20.31
C VAL A 171 -14.77 18.11 21.32
N THR A 172 -15.51 17.06 21.67
CA THR A 172 -15.00 15.91 22.43
C THR A 172 -14.99 14.69 21.51
N VAL A 173 -13.87 13.98 21.45
CA VAL A 173 -13.80 12.70 20.73
C VAL A 173 -13.75 11.57 21.77
N ASN A 174 -14.76 10.72 21.76
CA ASN A 174 -14.78 9.51 22.56
C ASN A 174 -14.27 8.36 21.69
N THR A 175 -13.21 7.70 22.16
CA THR A 175 -12.70 6.49 21.51
C THR A 175 -13.18 5.29 22.32
N LEU A 176 -13.98 4.43 21.69
CA LEU A 176 -14.42 3.14 22.24
C LEU A 176 -13.65 2.06 21.50
N HIS A 177 -12.98 1.16 22.22
CA HIS A 177 -12.21 0.08 21.62
C HIS A 177 -12.36 -1.22 22.38
N ILE A 178 -12.22 -2.33 21.69
CA ILE A 178 -12.10 -3.67 22.25
C ILE A 178 -10.70 -4.18 21.91
N GLY A 179 -9.93 -4.44 22.94
CA GLY A 179 -8.51 -4.76 22.92
C GLY A 179 -7.64 -3.60 23.40
N ASP A 180 -6.70 -3.89 24.30
CA ASP A 180 -5.87 -2.88 24.99
C ASP A 180 -4.91 -2.15 24.02
N TYR A 181 -4.52 -2.82 22.93
CA TYR A 181 -3.62 -2.29 21.90
C TYR A 181 -4.35 -1.70 20.70
N LYS A 182 -5.70 -1.67 20.70
CA LYS A 182 -6.49 -1.03 19.62
C LYS A 182 -6.59 0.46 19.87
N VAL A 183 -5.48 1.15 19.73
CA VAL A 183 -5.24 2.54 20.11
C VAL A 183 -5.46 3.56 18.98
N ALA A 184 -6.07 3.14 17.86
CA ALA A 184 -6.45 4.03 16.78
C ALA A 184 -7.36 5.16 17.29
N GLY A 185 -7.11 6.40 16.87
CA GLY A 185 -7.84 7.59 17.33
C GLY A 185 -7.42 8.13 18.71
N GLU A 186 -6.43 7.54 19.36
CA GLU A 186 -5.93 7.98 20.65
C GLU A 186 -5.43 9.45 20.63
N SER A 187 -4.86 9.87 19.51
CA SER A 187 -4.38 11.24 19.30
C SER A 187 -5.49 12.30 19.41
N PHE A 188 -6.76 11.90 19.19
CA PHE A 188 -7.91 12.80 19.33
C PHE A 188 -8.58 12.76 20.72
N SER A 189 -8.40 11.68 21.48
CA SER A 189 -9.07 11.45 22.76
C SER A 189 -8.17 11.58 23.99
N ASN A 190 -6.86 11.42 23.83
CA ASN A 190 -5.89 11.46 24.92
C ASN A 190 -4.99 12.71 24.87
N ASP A 191 -4.35 13.01 25.99
CA ASP A 191 -3.37 14.11 26.10
C ASP A 191 -1.94 13.66 25.76
N LYS A 192 -1.70 12.35 25.78
CA LYS A 192 -0.40 11.73 25.55
C LYS A 192 -0.57 10.27 25.11
N MET A 193 0.48 9.70 24.60
CA MET A 193 0.58 8.29 24.22
C MET A 193 0.32 7.36 25.41
N SER A 194 -0.48 6.31 25.19
CA SER A 194 -0.65 5.21 26.13
C SER A 194 0.61 4.34 26.19
N GLU A 195 0.75 3.56 27.25
CA GLU A 195 1.88 2.63 27.39
C GLU A 195 1.77 1.48 26.36
N GLU A 196 0.56 1.03 26.04
CA GLU A 196 0.28 -0.01 25.04
C GLU A 196 0.71 0.44 23.65
N LYS A 197 0.37 1.67 23.25
CA LYS A 197 0.83 2.26 21.99
C LYS A 197 2.33 2.36 21.94
N LYS A 198 2.93 2.89 23.00
CA LYS A 198 4.38 3.06 23.13
C LYS A 198 5.12 1.73 23.03
N GLU A 199 4.63 0.70 23.72
CA GLU A 199 5.19 -0.66 23.68
C GLU A 199 5.16 -1.21 22.24
N SER A 200 4.01 -1.13 21.56
CA SER A 200 3.86 -1.58 20.17
C SER A 200 4.82 -0.87 19.23
N LEU A 201 4.91 0.47 19.34
CA LEU A 201 5.77 1.29 18.49
C LEU A 201 7.25 0.98 18.72
N ILE A 202 7.69 0.88 19.98
CA ILE A 202 9.08 0.51 20.31
C ILE A 202 9.41 -0.87 19.75
N ASN A 203 8.53 -1.84 19.93
CA ASN A 203 8.76 -3.21 19.43
C ASN A 203 8.95 -3.23 17.90
N ILE A 204 8.10 -2.53 17.15
CA ILE A 204 8.20 -2.44 15.69
C ILE A 204 9.48 -1.70 15.28
N LYS A 205 9.73 -0.50 15.84
CA LYS A 205 10.89 0.32 15.47
C LYS A 205 12.22 -0.35 15.82
N GLU A 206 12.29 -0.98 16.99
CA GLU A 206 13.48 -1.76 17.39
C GLU A 206 13.72 -2.93 16.44
N THR A 207 12.68 -3.67 16.07
CA THR A 207 12.82 -4.79 15.12
C THR A 207 13.30 -4.31 13.76
N LEU A 208 12.76 -3.20 13.24
CA LEU A 208 13.21 -2.61 11.98
C LEU A 208 14.66 -2.12 12.07
N PHE A 209 15.04 -1.50 13.19
CA PHE A 209 16.41 -1.07 13.43
C PHE A 209 17.38 -2.25 13.45
N GLN A 210 17.06 -3.31 14.18
CA GLN A 210 17.88 -4.52 14.22
C GLN A 210 17.97 -5.21 12.85
N ASN A 211 16.88 -5.23 12.07
CA ASN A 211 16.90 -5.75 10.70
C ASN A 211 17.88 -4.95 9.82
N PHE A 212 17.88 -3.62 9.93
CA PHE A 212 18.82 -2.76 9.21
C PHE A 212 20.27 -3.04 9.61
N ILE A 213 20.56 -3.07 10.92
CA ILE A 213 21.90 -3.39 11.43
C ILE A 213 22.37 -4.77 10.93
N ASN A 214 21.51 -5.77 11.00
CA ASN A 214 21.84 -7.12 10.56
C ASN A 214 22.11 -7.16 9.05
N LEU A 215 21.34 -6.43 8.24
CA LEU A 215 21.55 -6.33 6.80
C LEU A 215 22.91 -5.68 6.47
N VAL A 216 23.25 -4.58 7.14
CA VAL A 216 24.56 -3.94 6.98
C VAL A 216 25.67 -4.89 7.38
N LYS A 217 25.54 -5.57 8.50
CA LYS A 217 26.51 -6.55 8.98
C LYS A 217 26.67 -7.73 8.02
N GLU A 218 25.58 -8.19 7.42
CA GLU A 218 25.60 -9.25 6.41
C GLU A 218 26.32 -8.81 5.13
N LYS A 219 25.96 -7.65 4.58
CA LYS A 219 26.43 -7.18 3.27
C LYS A 219 27.79 -6.49 3.35
N ARG A 220 28.06 -5.71 4.40
CA ARG A 220 29.29 -4.90 4.54
C ARG A 220 30.28 -5.46 5.57
N LYS A 221 29.91 -6.48 6.35
CA LYS A 221 30.74 -7.13 7.40
C LYS A 221 31.16 -6.18 8.53
N VAL A 222 30.39 -5.12 8.77
CA VAL A 222 30.61 -4.15 9.83
C VAL A 222 29.37 -4.03 10.72
N ASP A 223 29.57 -3.81 12.02
CA ASP A 223 28.53 -3.49 12.99
C ASP A 223 28.61 -1.99 13.27
N ILE A 224 27.58 -1.26 12.96
CA ILE A 224 27.49 0.21 13.08
C ILE A 224 26.54 0.66 14.17
N THR A 225 26.14 -0.26 15.05
CA THR A 225 25.16 0.02 16.12
C THR A 225 25.62 1.19 17.00
N ASN A 226 26.88 1.17 17.44
CA ASN A 226 27.41 2.20 18.33
C ASN A 226 27.53 3.56 17.63
N GLU A 227 27.94 3.57 16.36
CA GLU A 227 28.08 4.79 15.56
C GLU A 227 26.73 5.46 15.29
N ILE A 228 25.65 4.68 15.10
CA ILE A 228 24.30 5.26 15.01
C ILE A 228 23.84 5.78 16.35
N LEU A 229 23.97 4.99 17.42
CA LEU A 229 23.50 5.38 18.76
C LEU A 229 24.27 6.58 19.34
N SER A 230 25.54 6.76 18.96
CA SER A 230 26.33 7.96 19.35
C SER A 230 26.02 9.19 18.49
N GLY A 231 25.36 9.00 17.34
CA GLY A 231 25.11 10.05 16.35
C GLY A 231 26.30 10.33 15.40
N ASP A 232 27.33 9.50 15.44
CA ASP A 232 28.55 9.66 14.63
C ASP A 232 28.30 9.49 13.10
N LEU A 233 27.13 8.96 12.74
CA LEU A 233 26.71 8.79 11.34
C LEU A 233 25.69 9.85 10.88
N ILE A 234 25.42 10.86 11.69
CA ILE A 234 24.62 12.02 11.31
C ILE A 234 25.51 13.00 10.54
N PHE A 235 25.26 13.17 9.23
CA PHE A 235 26.10 13.93 8.31
C PHE A 235 27.56 13.45 8.27
N ALA A 236 27.78 12.15 8.43
CA ALA A 236 29.11 11.56 8.29
C ALA A 236 29.57 11.67 6.84
N ASN A 237 30.75 12.26 6.63
CA ASN A 237 31.31 12.49 5.31
C ASN A 237 31.80 11.20 4.65
N SER A 238 32.16 11.30 3.38
CA SER A 238 32.64 10.17 2.59
C SER A 238 33.91 9.50 3.14
N GLU A 239 34.82 10.25 3.79
CA GLU A 239 36.02 9.69 4.40
C GLU A 239 35.66 8.75 5.54
N LYS A 240 34.74 9.15 6.41
CA LYS A 240 34.21 8.30 7.50
C LYS A 240 33.47 7.08 6.95
N ALA A 241 32.66 7.27 5.88
CA ALA A 241 31.92 6.19 5.25
C ALA A 241 32.86 5.13 4.64
N ILE A 242 33.94 5.54 3.99
CA ILE A 242 34.99 4.65 3.45
C ILE A 242 35.74 3.96 4.59
N GLN A 243 36.14 4.70 5.61
CA GLN A 243 36.86 4.15 6.77
C GLN A 243 36.08 3.03 7.46
N LEU A 244 34.75 3.17 7.55
CA LEU A 244 33.86 2.15 8.12
C LEU A 244 33.52 1.03 7.12
N GLY A 245 33.92 1.14 5.88
CA GLY A 245 33.60 0.15 4.84
C GLY A 245 32.13 0.18 4.40
N LEU A 246 31.42 1.30 4.64
CA LEU A 246 30.02 1.45 4.25
C LEU A 246 29.87 1.81 2.78
N ILE A 247 30.86 2.45 2.16
CA ILE A 247 30.93 2.69 0.73
C ILE A 247 32.28 2.23 0.17
N ASP A 248 32.32 1.98 -1.12
CA ASP A 248 33.51 1.48 -1.81
C ASP A 248 34.38 2.60 -2.37
N GLY A 249 33.85 3.84 -2.47
CA GLY A 249 34.60 4.98 -2.94
C GLY A 249 33.70 6.16 -3.35
N LEU A 250 34.36 7.14 -3.97
CA LEU A 250 33.71 8.28 -4.60
C LEU A 250 33.68 8.09 -6.11
N SER A 251 32.67 8.64 -6.75
CA SER A 251 32.58 8.68 -8.21
C SER A 251 31.78 9.90 -8.68
N THR A 252 31.82 10.18 -9.97
CA THR A 252 30.92 11.12 -10.64
C THR A 252 29.91 10.35 -11.49
N TYR A 253 28.82 11.00 -11.89
CA TYR A 253 27.85 10.41 -12.81
C TYR A 253 28.48 10.04 -14.15
N GLU A 254 29.43 10.83 -14.66
CA GLU A 254 30.21 10.55 -15.87
C GLU A 254 31.06 9.27 -15.73
N GLU A 255 31.82 9.15 -14.64
CA GLU A 255 32.71 8.00 -14.41
C GLU A 255 31.97 6.68 -14.35
N ILE A 256 30.74 6.66 -13.83
CA ILE A 256 29.93 5.45 -13.78
C ILE A 256 29.06 5.23 -15.02
N GLY A 257 28.96 6.24 -15.92
CA GLY A 257 28.27 6.13 -17.20
C GLY A 257 26.78 6.49 -17.16
N ILE A 258 26.36 7.37 -16.24
CA ILE A 258 24.98 7.94 -16.23
C ILE A 258 24.80 8.98 -17.33
N ASP A 259 25.84 9.50 -17.95
CA ASP A 259 25.80 10.53 -18.99
C ASP A 259 25.09 10.07 -20.28
N TYR A 260 23.92 9.49 -20.18
CA TYR A 260 23.01 9.12 -21.27
C TYR A 260 23.72 8.90 -22.62
N ASN A 261 24.83 8.14 -22.54
CA ASN A 261 25.56 7.70 -23.71
C ASN A 261 24.64 6.83 -24.58
N GLU A 262 24.94 6.68 -25.86
CA GLU A 262 24.12 5.90 -26.80
C GLU A 262 23.83 4.44 -26.35
N ASP A 263 24.53 3.93 -25.34
CA ASP A 263 24.39 2.59 -24.77
C ASP A 263 23.69 2.54 -23.40
N THR A 264 23.16 3.66 -22.91
CA THR A 264 22.49 3.79 -21.60
C THR A 264 21.01 4.13 -21.77
N VAL A 265 20.15 3.58 -20.92
CA VAL A 265 18.70 3.83 -20.92
C VAL A 265 18.15 3.87 -19.50
N ASP A 266 17.16 4.72 -19.25
CA ASP A 266 16.40 4.73 -18.01
C ASP A 266 15.56 3.47 -17.85
N PHE A 267 15.36 3.04 -16.61
CA PHE A 267 14.58 1.83 -16.31
C PHE A 267 13.15 1.89 -16.84
N LEU A 268 12.46 3.03 -16.73
CA LEU A 268 11.11 3.19 -17.26
C LEU A 268 11.05 3.12 -18.79
N GLU A 269 12.05 3.64 -19.46
CA GLU A 269 12.19 3.51 -20.91
C GLU A 269 12.47 2.04 -21.29
N TYR A 270 13.33 1.34 -20.54
CA TYR A 270 13.56 -0.08 -20.70
C TYR A 270 12.25 -0.87 -20.54
N VAL A 271 11.46 -0.59 -19.47
CA VAL A 271 10.13 -1.19 -19.23
C VAL A 271 9.19 -0.98 -20.41
N SER A 272 9.21 0.21 -21.02
CA SER A 272 8.33 0.54 -22.15
C SER A 272 8.72 -0.17 -23.46
N ALA A 273 10.00 -0.48 -23.62
CA ALA A 273 10.59 -0.96 -24.87
C ALA A 273 10.79 -2.48 -24.93
N TYR A 274 10.97 -3.16 -23.79
CA TYR A 274 11.21 -4.60 -23.83
C TYR A 274 9.97 -5.39 -24.30
N LYS A 275 10.22 -6.43 -25.08
CA LYS A 275 9.14 -7.25 -25.64
C LYS A 275 8.80 -8.40 -24.70
N ARG A 276 7.63 -8.35 -24.10
CA ARG A 276 7.11 -9.48 -23.29
C ARG A 276 6.91 -10.71 -24.15
N LYS A 277 7.49 -11.84 -23.75
CA LYS A 277 7.16 -13.13 -24.36
C LYS A 277 5.72 -13.52 -23.98
N LYS A 278 4.87 -13.85 -24.97
CA LYS A 278 3.52 -14.35 -24.68
C LYS A 278 3.62 -15.72 -24.02
N ASN A 279 3.14 -15.83 -22.81
CA ASN A 279 2.97 -17.12 -22.14
C ASN A 279 1.77 -17.86 -22.77
N LYS A 280 2.01 -19.06 -23.29
CA LYS A 280 1.01 -19.87 -24.00
C LYS A 280 0.37 -20.96 -23.13
N SER A 281 0.68 -20.99 -21.83
CA SER A 281 0.08 -21.95 -20.91
C SER A 281 -1.45 -21.88 -20.93
N LYS A 282 -2.07 -23.04 -20.79
CA LYS A 282 -3.53 -23.15 -20.67
C LYS A 282 -3.98 -22.90 -19.23
N ASN A 283 -3.16 -23.26 -18.25
CA ASN A 283 -3.48 -23.04 -16.83
C ASN A 283 -3.34 -21.56 -16.48
N THR A 284 -4.26 -21.05 -15.66
CA THR A 284 -4.27 -19.66 -15.24
C THR A 284 -4.30 -19.57 -13.73
N ILE A 285 -3.43 -18.75 -13.16
CA ILE A 285 -3.54 -18.23 -11.78
C ILE A 285 -3.99 -16.78 -11.92
N ALA A 286 -5.08 -16.42 -11.25
CA ALA A 286 -5.56 -15.05 -11.20
C ALA A 286 -4.91 -14.30 -10.02
N ILE A 287 -4.73 -12.99 -10.18
CA ILE A 287 -4.28 -12.09 -9.14
C ILE A 287 -5.30 -10.96 -9.02
N ILE A 288 -5.80 -10.73 -7.80
CA ILE A 288 -6.64 -9.59 -7.47
C ILE A 288 -5.91 -8.75 -6.43
N ASN A 289 -5.74 -7.47 -6.72
CA ASN A 289 -5.20 -6.51 -5.77
C ASN A 289 -6.35 -5.82 -5.04
N LEU A 290 -6.27 -5.81 -3.71
CA LEU A 290 -7.11 -5.04 -2.79
C LEU A 290 -6.21 -4.00 -2.11
N GLU A 291 -6.35 -2.73 -2.49
CA GLU A 291 -5.50 -1.65 -2.03
C GLU A 291 -6.34 -0.50 -1.46
N GLY A 292 -5.91 0.02 -0.32
CA GLY A 292 -6.52 1.15 0.37
C GLY A 292 -7.43 0.80 1.54
N GLU A 293 -8.17 1.80 2.02
CA GLU A 293 -9.11 1.68 3.14
C GLU A 293 -10.33 0.84 2.77
N ILE A 294 -10.87 0.07 3.71
CA ILE A 294 -12.12 -0.68 3.53
C ILE A 294 -13.29 0.20 3.95
N ASP A 295 -14.12 0.63 3.00
CA ASP A 295 -15.24 1.54 3.26
C ASP A 295 -16.41 1.31 2.31
N THR A 296 -17.59 1.81 2.67
CA THR A 296 -18.83 1.77 1.86
C THR A 296 -18.91 2.86 0.80
N ARG A 297 -18.01 3.84 0.79
CA ARG A 297 -18.03 4.96 -0.16
C ARG A 297 -17.73 4.50 -1.59
N GLU A 298 -18.58 4.93 -2.55
CA GLU A 298 -18.43 4.55 -3.96
C GLU A 298 -17.39 5.38 -4.76
N SER A 299 -16.87 6.46 -4.18
CA SER A 299 -16.31 7.56 -4.99
C SER A 299 -14.79 7.72 -4.96
N LYS A 300 -14.02 6.85 -4.30
CA LYS A 300 -12.55 6.96 -4.25
C LYS A 300 -11.87 5.75 -4.90
N GLU A 301 -10.88 6.04 -5.72
CA GLU A 301 -10.11 5.03 -6.48
C GLU A 301 -9.31 4.07 -5.59
N SER A 302 -8.97 4.46 -4.35
CA SER A 302 -8.23 3.67 -3.35
C SER A 302 -9.12 3.18 -2.21
N ILE A 303 -10.34 2.70 -2.53
CA ILE A 303 -11.26 2.14 -1.54
C ILE A 303 -11.59 0.70 -1.89
N ILE A 304 -11.45 -0.16 -0.89
CA ILE A 304 -11.93 -1.54 -0.95
C ILE A 304 -13.38 -1.55 -0.45
N ASN A 305 -14.33 -1.93 -1.31
CA ASN A 305 -15.71 -2.17 -0.92
C ASN A 305 -16.26 -3.44 -1.58
N TYR A 306 -17.40 -3.90 -1.09
CA TYR A 306 -18.02 -5.14 -1.57
C TYR A 306 -18.27 -5.13 -3.06
N ASP A 307 -18.82 -4.04 -3.61
CA ASP A 307 -19.22 -3.96 -5.01
C ASP A 307 -17.99 -4.01 -5.94
N ASN A 308 -16.94 -3.25 -5.64
CA ASN A 308 -15.68 -3.29 -6.40
C ASN A 308 -15.01 -4.67 -6.37
N VAL A 309 -15.10 -5.38 -5.23
CA VAL A 309 -14.57 -6.74 -5.12
C VAL A 309 -15.41 -7.71 -5.91
N VAL A 310 -16.75 -7.61 -5.86
CA VAL A 310 -17.66 -8.45 -6.64
C VAL A 310 -17.41 -8.31 -8.13
N GLU A 311 -17.26 -7.08 -8.64
CA GLU A 311 -16.92 -6.86 -10.05
C GLU A 311 -15.64 -7.58 -10.47
N LYS A 312 -14.60 -7.52 -9.62
CA LYS A 312 -13.35 -8.24 -9.87
C LYS A 312 -13.55 -9.77 -9.83
N LEU A 313 -14.37 -10.27 -8.92
CA LEU A 313 -14.65 -11.70 -8.79
C LEU A 313 -15.49 -12.24 -9.96
N ASP A 314 -16.41 -11.43 -10.47
CA ASP A 314 -17.23 -11.81 -11.64
C ASP A 314 -16.38 -11.98 -12.91
N GLU A 315 -15.27 -11.24 -13.05
CA GLU A 315 -14.31 -11.47 -14.16
C GLU A 315 -13.62 -12.83 -14.09
N LEU A 316 -13.52 -13.46 -12.92
CA LEU A 316 -12.92 -14.79 -12.77
C LEU A 316 -13.72 -15.86 -13.52
N GLU A 317 -15.04 -15.71 -13.64
CA GLU A 317 -15.93 -16.65 -14.34
C GLU A 317 -15.61 -16.75 -15.83
N ASP A 318 -15.12 -15.67 -16.44
CA ASP A 318 -14.73 -15.62 -17.86
C ASP A 318 -13.36 -16.28 -18.11
N ILE A 319 -12.60 -16.63 -17.07
CA ILE A 319 -11.23 -17.16 -17.19
C ILE A 319 -11.25 -18.67 -17.40
N LYS A 320 -10.87 -19.08 -18.61
CA LYS A 320 -10.73 -20.51 -18.93
C LYS A 320 -9.56 -21.15 -18.17
N ASN A 321 -9.83 -22.32 -17.57
CA ASN A 321 -8.84 -23.09 -16.81
C ASN A 321 -8.19 -22.31 -15.67
N LEU A 322 -8.98 -21.52 -14.94
CA LEU A 322 -8.57 -20.90 -13.69
C LEU A 322 -8.28 -22.01 -12.66
N LYS A 323 -7.11 -21.98 -12.05
CA LYS A 323 -6.64 -23.00 -11.11
C LYS A 323 -6.58 -22.51 -9.68
N GLY A 324 -6.36 -21.22 -9.47
CA GLY A 324 -6.28 -20.63 -8.15
C GLY A 324 -6.24 -19.10 -8.23
N LEU A 325 -6.40 -18.48 -7.09
CA LEU A 325 -6.41 -17.03 -6.89
C LEU A 325 -5.32 -16.64 -5.89
N VAL A 326 -4.51 -15.67 -6.24
CA VAL A 326 -3.70 -14.90 -5.28
C VAL A 326 -4.41 -13.59 -5.02
N LEU A 327 -4.73 -13.34 -3.75
CA LEU A 327 -5.29 -12.09 -3.30
C LEU A 327 -4.17 -11.26 -2.67
N ARG A 328 -3.73 -10.20 -3.36
CA ARG A 328 -2.77 -9.23 -2.83
C ARG A 328 -3.53 -8.18 -2.04
N ILE A 329 -3.21 -8.04 -0.75
CA ILE A 329 -3.89 -7.11 0.15
C ILE A 329 -2.89 -6.09 0.66
N ASN A 330 -3.17 -4.80 0.38
CA ASN A 330 -2.44 -3.65 0.93
C ASN A 330 -3.46 -2.68 1.55
N SER A 331 -3.81 -2.93 2.84
CA SER A 331 -4.92 -2.25 3.51
C SER A 331 -4.69 -2.09 5.01
N PRO A 332 -4.91 -0.88 5.57
CA PRO A 332 -4.93 -0.66 7.01
C PRO A 332 -6.18 -1.24 7.69
N GLY A 333 -7.17 -1.67 6.91
CA GLY A 333 -8.46 -2.08 7.37
C GLY A 333 -9.56 -1.05 7.10
N GLY A 334 -10.58 -1.02 7.96
CA GLY A 334 -11.71 -0.10 7.85
C GLY A 334 -13.02 -0.73 8.31
N SER A 335 -14.08 -0.63 7.50
CA SER A 335 -15.43 -1.11 7.84
C SER A 335 -15.48 -2.61 8.13
N ALA A 336 -15.88 -2.99 9.34
CA ALA A 336 -16.11 -4.38 9.74
C ALA A 336 -17.16 -5.05 8.85
N LEU A 337 -18.26 -4.35 8.57
CA LEU A 337 -19.34 -4.88 7.74
C LEU A 337 -18.88 -5.15 6.30
N GLU A 338 -18.11 -4.25 5.70
CA GLU A 338 -17.60 -4.47 4.34
C GLU A 338 -16.59 -5.64 4.32
N SER A 339 -15.74 -5.73 5.35
CA SER A 339 -14.78 -6.84 5.49
C SER A 339 -15.50 -8.19 5.54
N GLU A 340 -16.56 -8.30 6.32
CA GLU A 340 -17.36 -9.52 6.42
C GLU A 340 -18.09 -9.85 5.11
N LYS A 341 -18.73 -8.87 4.47
CA LYS A 341 -19.38 -9.06 3.16
C LYS A 341 -18.42 -9.59 2.11
N ILE A 342 -17.20 -9.03 2.06
CA ILE A 342 -16.14 -9.47 1.15
C ILE A 342 -15.69 -10.89 1.50
N TYR A 343 -15.43 -11.18 2.77
CA TYR A 343 -15.07 -12.52 3.24
C TYR A 343 -16.10 -13.56 2.83
N GLN A 344 -17.40 -13.29 3.06
CA GLN A 344 -18.49 -14.19 2.69
C GLN A 344 -18.60 -14.42 1.17
N LYS A 345 -18.29 -13.43 0.36
CA LYS A 345 -18.27 -13.58 -1.11
C LYS A 345 -17.07 -14.43 -1.54
N LEU A 346 -15.89 -14.20 -1.00
CA LEU A 346 -14.68 -14.98 -1.28
C LEU A 346 -14.83 -16.46 -0.85
N LYS A 347 -15.50 -16.71 0.28
CA LYS A 347 -15.76 -18.06 0.80
C LYS A 347 -16.56 -18.95 -0.16
N LYS A 348 -17.31 -18.36 -1.10
CA LYS A 348 -18.09 -19.09 -2.10
C LYS A 348 -17.26 -19.56 -3.30
N LEU A 349 -16.00 -19.14 -3.41
CA LEU A 349 -15.12 -19.58 -4.50
C LEU A 349 -14.65 -21.01 -4.23
N GLU A 350 -14.77 -21.87 -5.25
CA GLU A 350 -14.37 -23.29 -5.17
C GLU A 350 -12.88 -23.50 -5.52
N ILE A 351 -12.12 -22.41 -5.77
CA ILE A 351 -10.69 -22.45 -6.07
C ILE A 351 -9.86 -22.08 -4.84
N PRO A 352 -8.63 -22.61 -4.70
CA PRO A 352 -7.75 -22.22 -3.61
C PRO A 352 -7.35 -20.74 -3.72
N ILE A 353 -7.44 -20.05 -2.57
CA ILE A 353 -7.05 -18.65 -2.41
C ILE A 353 -5.78 -18.61 -1.56
N TYR A 354 -4.74 -17.96 -2.06
CA TYR A 354 -3.53 -17.64 -1.33
C TYR A 354 -3.47 -16.13 -1.10
N ILE A 355 -2.93 -15.71 0.02
CA ILE A 355 -2.81 -14.31 0.38
C ILE A 355 -1.36 -13.87 0.25
N SER A 356 -1.14 -12.76 -0.43
CA SER A 356 0.12 -12.01 -0.43
C SER A 356 -0.14 -10.64 0.19
N MET A 357 0.50 -10.35 1.32
CA MET A 357 0.35 -9.08 2.02
C MET A 357 1.31 -8.04 1.44
N GLY A 358 0.82 -6.80 1.26
CA GLY A 358 1.61 -5.63 0.89
C GLY A 358 2.31 -5.00 2.09
N ASP A 359 2.50 -3.68 2.07
CA ASP A 359 3.05 -2.93 3.20
C ASP A 359 2.15 -3.06 4.43
N LEU A 360 0.83 -3.05 4.20
CA LEU A 360 -0.20 -3.15 5.22
C LEU A 360 -1.17 -4.29 4.91
N CYS A 361 -1.44 -5.14 5.88
CA CYS A 361 -2.56 -6.08 5.85
C CYS A 361 -3.09 -6.27 7.27
N ALA A 362 -3.74 -5.23 7.78
CA ALA A 362 -4.09 -5.13 9.18
C ALA A 362 -5.60 -4.96 9.39
N SER A 363 -6.07 -5.33 10.59
CA SER A 363 -7.45 -5.09 11.01
C SER A 363 -8.45 -5.72 10.02
N GLY A 364 -9.35 -4.96 9.37
CA GLY A 364 -10.25 -5.47 8.32
C GLY A 364 -9.52 -6.11 7.14
N GLY A 365 -8.31 -5.65 6.79
CA GLY A 365 -7.46 -6.28 5.79
C GLY A 365 -7.01 -7.68 6.21
N TYR A 366 -6.59 -7.84 7.49
CA TYR A 366 -6.26 -9.15 8.03
C TYR A 366 -7.51 -10.04 8.18
N TYR A 367 -8.66 -9.45 8.53
CA TYR A 367 -9.94 -10.15 8.54
C TYR A 367 -10.21 -10.84 7.20
N ILE A 368 -10.13 -10.09 6.10
CA ILE A 368 -10.30 -10.65 4.75
C ILE A 368 -9.21 -11.69 4.45
N ALA A 369 -7.97 -11.47 4.90
CA ALA A 369 -6.86 -12.39 4.67
C ALA A 369 -7.08 -13.78 5.30
N THR A 370 -7.89 -13.89 6.36
CA THR A 370 -8.19 -15.19 7.01
C THR A 370 -8.87 -16.21 6.08
N ILE A 371 -9.41 -15.80 4.93
CA ILE A 371 -9.95 -16.71 3.91
C ILE A 371 -8.86 -17.55 3.22
N GLY A 372 -7.61 -17.12 3.27
CA GLY A 372 -6.51 -17.74 2.56
C GLY A 372 -6.12 -19.10 3.11
N LYS A 373 -5.87 -20.05 2.20
CA LYS A 373 -5.30 -21.36 2.55
C LYS A 373 -3.86 -21.23 3.06
N LYS A 374 -3.11 -20.27 2.53
CA LYS A 374 -1.77 -19.85 3.01
C LYS A 374 -1.65 -18.33 2.94
N LEU A 375 -1.04 -17.76 3.96
CA LEU A 375 -0.79 -16.32 4.10
C LEU A 375 0.71 -16.05 4.01
N PHE A 376 1.09 -15.21 3.05
CA PHE A 376 2.45 -14.73 2.83
C PHE A 376 2.55 -13.25 3.23
N ALA A 377 3.60 -12.91 3.96
CA ALA A 377 3.96 -11.53 4.27
C ALA A 377 5.45 -11.31 4.06
N ASN A 378 5.85 -10.07 3.72
CA ASN A 378 7.25 -9.70 3.80
C ASN A 378 7.67 -9.52 5.27
N PRO A 379 8.95 -9.67 5.62
CA PRO A 379 9.42 -9.48 7.00
C PRO A 379 9.01 -8.14 7.62
N VAL A 380 8.85 -7.11 6.79
CA VAL A 380 8.56 -5.73 7.15
C VAL A 380 7.08 -5.33 6.98
N THR A 381 6.23 -6.23 6.45
CA THR A 381 4.77 -6.01 6.37
C THR A 381 4.19 -5.71 7.75
N LEU A 382 3.31 -4.71 7.84
CA LEU A 382 2.53 -4.47 9.06
C LEU A 382 1.21 -5.23 8.99
N THR A 383 0.91 -6.04 10.02
CA THR A 383 -0.28 -6.91 10.04
C THR A 383 -0.85 -7.12 11.44
N GLY A 384 -1.88 -7.96 11.58
CA GLY A 384 -2.56 -8.16 12.85
C GLY A 384 -3.60 -7.08 13.10
N SER A 385 -3.45 -6.30 14.16
CA SER A 385 -4.43 -5.29 14.61
C SER A 385 -5.84 -5.89 14.82
N ILE A 386 -5.89 -7.13 15.37
CA ILE A 386 -7.12 -7.89 15.63
C ILE A 386 -7.84 -7.26 16.81
N GLY A 387 -8.78 -6.37 16.52
CA GLY A 387 -9.52 -5.57 17.51
C GLY A 387 -10.53 -4.66 16.82
N VAL A 388 -11.37 -4.01 17.62
CA VAL A 388 -12.46 -3.15 17.14
C VAL A 388 -12.34 -1.76 17.75
N VAL A 389 -12.57 -0.71 16.98
CA VAL A 389 -12.57 0.67 17.44
C VAL A 389 -13.71 1.46 16.82
N ILE A 390 -14.28 2.39 17.59
CA ILE A 390 -15.21 3.41 17.13
C ILE A 390 -14.73 4.76 17.64
N LEU A 391 -14.60 5.71 16.73
CA LEU A 391 -14.39 7.11 17.03
C LEU A 391 -15.76 7.83 17.03
N TYR A 392 -16.11 8.43 18.16
CA TYR A 392 -17.38 9.10 18.34
C TYR A 392 -17.14 10.59 18.66
N PRO A 393 -17.21 11.50 17.67
CA PRO A 393 -17.08 12.92 17.91
C PRO A 393 -18.40 13.49 18.48
N GLU A 394 -18.29 14.37 19.48
CA GLU A 394 -19.37 15.05 20.14
C GLU A 394 -19.19 16.57 20.00
N PHE A 395 -20.18 17.26 19.46
CA PHE A 395 -20.17 18.70 19.19
C PHE A 395 -21.12 19.50 20.11
N THR A 396 -21.57 18.91 21.21
CA THR A 396 -22.51 19.55 22.14
C THR A 396 -22.02 20.90 22.61
N GLU A 397 -20.76 20.99 23.04
CA GLU A 397 -20.17 22.26 23.50
C GLU A 397 -19.88 23.23 22.34
N THR A 398 -19.66 22.74 21.14
CA THR A 398 -19.48 23.58 19.95
C THR A 398 -20.77 24.36 19.66
N ILE A 399 -21.92 23.68 19.62
CA ILE A 399 -23.22 24.36 19.37
C ILE A 399 -23.59 25.31 20.50
N ASN A 400 -23.27 24.96 21.77
CA ASN A 400 -23.46 25.86 22.93
C ASN A 400 -22.64 27.15 22.79
N LYS A 401 -21.36 27.05 22.40
CA LYS A 401 -20.48 28.21 22.15
C LYS A 401 -20.98 29.08 21.01
N LEU A 402 -21.59 28.49 19.99
CA LEU A 402 -22.19 29.19 18.85
C LEU A 402 -23.57 29.74 19.20
N LYS A 403 -24.09 29.51 20.41
CA LYS A 403 -25.42 29.91 20.85
C LYS A 403 -26.57 29.39 19.96
N VAL A 404 -26.37 28.16 19.42
CA VAL A 404 -27.37 27.44 18.66
C VAL A 404 -28.22 26.60 19.62
N ASN A 405 -29.51 26.75 19.60
CA ASN A 405 -30.46 25.95 20.36
C ASN A 405 -30.89 24.75 19.51
N MET A 406 -30.83 23.56 20.10
CA MET A 406 -31.35 22.34 19.50
C MET A 406 -32.66 21.99 20.21
N GLU A 407 -33.75 21.87 19.46
CA GLU A 407 -35.03 21.40 19.98
C GLU A 407 -35.49 20.17 19.21
N GLY A 408 -36.01 19.19 19.92
CA GLY A 408 -36.49 17.97 19.32
C GLY A 408 -37.35 17.16 20.29
N PHE A 409 -37.96 16.12 19.78
CA PHE A 409 -38.66 15.12 20.61
C PHE A 409 -38.35 13.74 20.06
N SER A 410 -38.34 12.75 20.94
CA SER A 410 -38.12 11.35 20.59
C SER A 410 -39.09 10.45 21.35
N LYS A 411 -39.35 9.27 20.79
CA LYS A 411 -40.07 8.18 21.45
C LYS A 411 -39.24 6.91 21.34
N GLY A 412 -38.76 6.45 22.47
CA GLY A 412 -37.82 5.31 22.56
C GLY A 412 -36.51 5.71 23.23
N LYS A 413 -35.47 4.88 23.08
CA LYS A 413 -34.14 5.09 23.68
C LYS A 413 -33.04 4.97 22.60
N GLY A 414 -31.83 5.45 22.91
CA GLY A 414 -30.64 5.29 22.08
C GLY A 414 -30.55 6.25 20.90
N PHE A 415 -31.32 7.34 20.90
CA PHE A 415 -31.26 8.37 19.84
C PHE A 415 -29.95 9.17 19.87
N ASP A 416 -29.24 9.14 20.99
CA ASP A 416 -27.92 9.75 21.20
C ASP A 416 -26.78 8.98 20.50
N ILE A 417 -26.99 7.71 20.10
CA ILE A 417 -25.95 6.89 19.47
C ILE A 417 -25.45 7.49 18.13
N PHE A 418 -26.31 8.14 17.36
CA PHE A 418 -25.97 8.74 16.07
C PHE A 418 -26.16 10.26 16.04
N ASP A 419 -26.44 10.87 17.21
CA ASP A 419 -26.60 12.31 17.34
C ASP A 419 -25.32 12.94 17.89
N VAL A 420 -24.45 13.40 17.01
CA VAL A 420 -23.17 14.04 17.39
C VAL A 420 -23.35 15.38 18.14
N PHE A 421 -24.58 15.90 18.22
CA PHE A 421 -24.91 17.12 18.96
C PHE A 421 -25.47 16.85 20.36
N SER A 422 -25.62 15.57 20.71
CA SER A 422 -26.02 15.13 22.06
C SER A 422 -24.87 14.36 22.72
N LYS A 423 -24.80 14.45 24.04
CA LYS A 423 -23.84 13.67 24.80
C LYS A 423 -24.24 12.20 24.79
N LEU A 424 -23.29 11.32 24.49
CA LEU A 424 -23.52 9.88 24.52
C LEU A 424 -23.77 9.40 25.97
N SER A 425 -24.93 8.78 26.20
CA SER A 425 -25.31 8.24 27.52
C SER A 425 -24.55 6.97 27.84
N GLU A 426 -24.38 6.66 29.14
CA GLU A 426 -23.74 5.40 29.55
C GLU A 426 -24.53 4.17 29.06
N GLU A 427 -25.88 4.23 29.07
CA GLU A 427 -26.72 3.14 28.51
C GLU A 427 -26.44 2.91 27.02
N SER A 428 -26.26 3.97 26.26
CA SER A 428 -25.90 3.90 24.83
C SER A 428 -24.48 3.39 24.60
N LYS A 429 -23.51 3.81 25.44
CA LYS A 429 -22.15 3.28 25.39
C LYS A 429 -22.13 1.76 25.66
N GLU A 430 -22.85 1.29 26.68
CA GLU A 430 -22.94 -0.15 26.97
C GLU A 430 -23.45 -0.95 25.78
N LYS A 431 -24.45 -0.42 25.05
CA LYS A 431 -24.99 -1.07 23.86
C LYS A 431 -24.00 -1.09 22.70
N ILE A 432 -23.26 0.01 22.51
CA ILE A 432 -22.19 0.08 21.50
C ILE A 432 -21.12 -0.94 21.84
N ILE A 433 -20.62 -0.97 23.09
CA ILE A 433 -19.61 -1.92 23.55
C ILE A 433 -20.08 -3.36 23.39
N TYR A 434 -21.35 -3.66 23.69
CA TYR A 434 -21.92 -4.98 23.46
C TYR A 434 -21.82 -5.36 21.97
N SER A 435 -22.26 -4.49 21.07
CA SER A 435 -22.18 -4.72 19.62
C SER A 435 -20.73 -4.87 19.13
N MET A 436 -19.80 -4.07 19.69
CA MET A 436 -18.38 -4.19 19.37
C MET A 436 -17.79 -5.54 19.81
N ASN A 437 -18.21 -6.08 20.95
CA ASN A 437 -17.78 -7.39 21.41
C ASN A 437 -18.28 -8.53 20.50
N GLU A 438 -19.51 -8.43 19.97
CA GLU A 438 -20.00 -9.39 18.97
C GLU A 438 -19.11 -9.38 17.71
N VAL A 439 -18.80 -8.20 17.19
CA VAL A 439 -17.93 -8.03 16.03
C VAL A 439 -16.50 -8.54 16.31
N TYR A 440 -15.98 -8.28 17.51
CA TYR A 440 -14.65 -8.79 17.90
C TYR A 440 -14.64 -10.32 18.05
N SER A 441 -15.70 -10.90 18.61
CA SER A 441 -15.85 -12.35 18.72
C SER A 441 -15.85 -13.01 17.35
N GLU A 442 -16.61 -12.47 16.39
CA GLU A 442 -16.64 -12.94 15.00
C GLU A 442 -15.25 -12.88 14.35
N PHE A 443 -14.53 -11.77 14.56
CA PHE A 443 -13.14 -11.66 14.04
C PHE A 443 -12.23 -12.74 14.64
N LYS A 444 -12.27 -12.93 15.97
CA LYS A 444 -11.48 -13.98 16.62
C LYS A 444 -11.83 -15.38 16.09
N GLU A 445 -13.11 -15.67 15.89
CA GLU A 445 -13.55 -16.97 15.34
C GLU A 445 -12.94 -17.23 13.96
N HIS A 446 -12.93 -16.24 13.07
CA HIS A 446 -12.28 -16.38 11.77
C HIS A 446 -10.78 -16.65 11.88
N VAL A 447 -10.09 -15.92 12.77
CA VAL A 447 -8.65 -16.13 12.98
C VAL A 447 -8.37 -17.51 13.57
N ILE A 448 -9.13 -17.93 14.60
CA ILE A 448 -8.99 -19.24 15.22
C ILE A 448 -9.15 -20.36 14.19
N GLN A 449 -10.18 -20.27 13.35
CA GLN A 449 -10.45 -21.26 12.31
C GLN A 449 -9.36 -21.27 11.23
N ALA A 450 -8.95 -20.09 10.78
CA ALA A 450 -7.96 -19.96 9.70
C ALA A 450 -6.54 -20.34 10.14
N ARG A 451 -6.18 -20.04 11.40
CA ARG A 451 -4.82 -20.24 11.92
C ARG A 451 -4.68 -21.51 12.76
N ASN A 452 -5.78 -22.19 13.06
CA ASN A 452 -5.82 -23.38 13.92
C ASN A 452 -5.10 -23.16 15.27
N ILE A 453 -5.35 -22.01 15.90
CA ILE A 453 -4.79 -21.62 17.21
C ILE A 453 -5.89 -21.63 18.26
N SER A 454 -5.52 -21.78 19.52
CA SER A 454 -6.47 -21.71 20.63
C SER A 454 -6.91 -20.26 20.88
N GLU A 455 -8.09 -20.07 21.48
CA GLU A 455 -8.53 -18.73 21.89
C GLU A 455 -7.57 -18.12 22.91
N GLU A 456 -7.04 -18.91 23.84
CA GLU A 456 -6.06 -18.46 24.84
C GLU A 456 -4.77 -17.93 24.19
N ASP A 457 -4.27 -18.59 23.13
CA ASP A 457 -3.06 -18.16 22.43
C ASP A 457 -3.36 -16.94 21.54
N LEU A 458 -4.56 -16.88 20.96
CA LEU A 458 -4.99 -15.71 20.19
C LEU A 458 -5.05 -14.46 21.07
N GLU A 459 -5.57 -14.53 22.29
CA GLU A 459 -5.67 -13.38 23.19
C GLU A 459 -4.28 -12.76 23.51
N LYS A 460 -3.21 -13.55 23.51
CA LYS A 460 -1.84 -13.07 23.74
C LYS A 460 -1.30 -12.20 22.60
N ILE A 461 -1.82 -12.38 21.39
CA ILE A 461 -1.32 -11.76 20.16
C ILE A 461 -2.36 -10.87 19.45
N ALA A 462 -3.61 -10.91 19.89
CA ALA A 462 -4.71 -10.07 19.42
C ALA A 462 -4.82 -8.76 20.23
N GLY A 463 -6.03 -8.36 20.56
CA GLY A 463 -6.28 -7.14 21.36
C GLY A 463 -5.88 -5.84 20.64
N GLY A 464 -5.85 -5.86 19.33
CA GLY A 464 -5.48 -4.70 18.50
C GLY A 464 -3.97 -4.53 18.26
N ARG A 465 -3.13 -5.44 18.77
CA ARG A 465 -1.67 -5.36 18.61
C ARG A 465 -1.26 -5.52 17.14
N VAL A 466 -0.36 -4.65 16.70
CA VAL A 466 0.23 -4.66 15.36
C VAL A 466 1.55 -5.40 15.40
N TRP A 467 1.84 -6.15 14.36
CA TRP A 467 3.03 -6.97 14.20
C TRP A 467 3.71 -6.73 12.87
N LEU A 468 5.05 -6.79 12.84
CA LEU A 468 5.76 -6.98 11.58
C LEU A 468 5.54 -8.42 11.06
N GLY A 469 5.63 -8.62 9.74
CA GLY A 469 5.46 -9.93 9.12
C GLY A 469 6.37 -11.01 9.72
N SER A 470 7.62 -10.66 10.06
CA SER A 470 8.54 -11.56 10.77
C SER A 470 8.02 -12.01 12.14
N GLN A 471 7.44 -11.08 12.89
CA GLN A 471 6.82 -11.35 14.20
C GLN A 471 5.51 -12.11 14.03
N ALA A 472 4.68 -11.76 13.05
CA ALA A 472 3.43 -12.42 12.72
C ALA A 472 3.64 -13.88 12.31
N LYS A 473 4.74 -14.19 11.61
CA LYS A 473 5.17 -15.55 11.32
C LYS A 473 5.51 -16.31 12.60
N ALA A 474 6.25 -15.70 13.51
CA ALA A 474 6.61 -16.30 14.79
C ALA A 474 5.38 -16.55 15.67
N ASN A 475 4.37 -15.68 15.60
CA ASN A 475 3.12 -15.77 16.34
C ASN A 475 2.06 -16.70 15.69
N GLY A 476 2.33 -17.24 14.51
CA GLY A 476 1.39 -18.08 13.78
C GLY A 476 0.29 -17.34 13.02
N LEU A 477 0.31 -16.00 12.96
CA LEU A 477 -0.63 -15.19 12.18
C LEU A 477 -0.37 -15.24 10.67
N VAL A 478 0.85 -15.60 10.26
CA VAL A 478 1.30 -15.73 8.87
C VAL A 478 1.94 -17.12 8.69
N ASP A 479 1.75 -17.76 7.53
CA ASP A 479 2.30 -19.09 7.25
C ASP A 479 3.75 -19.01 6.78
N GLU A 480 4.07 -18.08 5.90
CA GLU A 480 5.39 -17.99 5.28
C GLU A 480 5.81 -16.52 5.07
N LEU A 481 7.11 -16.28 5.19
CA LEU A 481 7.69 -15.01 4.75
C LEU A 481 8.05 -15.12 3.28
N GLY A 482 7.75 -14.09 2.51
CA GLY A 482 8.08 -14.06 1.08
C GLY A 482 7.32 -13.00 0.30
N SER A 483 7.77 -12.84 -0.93
CA SER A 483 7.23 -11.91 -1.92
C SER A 483 5.93 -12.40 -2.56
N LEU A 484 5.31 -11.55 -3.39
CA LEU A 484 4.21 -11.96 -4.26
C LEU A 484 4.60 -13.15 -5.14
N ASN A 485 5.83 -13.19 -5.68
CA ASN A 485 6.31 -14.29 -6.49
C ASN A 485 6.41 -15.60 -5.69
N ASN A 486 6.91 -15.54 -4.45
CA ASN A 486 6.97 -16.73 -3.59
C ASN A 486 5.56 -17.28 -3.28
N CYS A 487 4.57 -16.41 -3.08
CA CYS A 487 3.18 -16.79 -2.90
C CYS A 487 2.62 -17.49 -4.16
N ILE A 488 2.86 -16.93 -5.35
CA ILE A 488 2.44 -17.49 -6.64
C ILE A 488 3.08 -18.86 -6.85
N ASP A 489 4.39 -18.99 -6.64
CA ASP A 489 5.15 -20.23 -6.82
C ASP A 489 4.70 -21.33 -5.85
N SER A 490 4.40 -20.95 -4.60
CA SER A 490 3.83 -21.87 -3.61
C SER A 490 2.46 -22.39 -4.04
N LEU A 491 1.58 -21.51 -4.53
CA LEU A 491 0.28 -21.91 -5.06
C LEU A 491 0.41 -22.83 -6.28
N ALA A 492 1.29 -22.49 -7.23
CA ALA A 492 1.54 -23.31 -8.41
C ALA A 492 2.10 -24.70 -8.04
N LYS A 493 2.99 -24.76 -7.06
CA LYS A 493 3.56 -26.01 -6.53
C LYS A 493 2.49 -26.88 -5.87
N ASP A 494 1.65 -26.29 -5.00
CA ASP A 494 0.59 -27.03 -4.30
C ASP A 494 -0.51 -27.55 -5.28
N LEU A 495 -0.63 -26.90 -6.44
CA LEU A 495 -1.51 -27.30 -7.54
C LEU A 495 -0.81 -28.22 -8.58
N GLU A 496 0.45 -28.59 -8.35
CA GLU A 496 1.27 -29.41 -9.24
C GLU A 496 1.32 -28.87 -10.70
N LEU A 497 1.28 -27.53 -10.86
CA LEU A 497 1.32 -26.88 -12.17
C LEU A 497 2.76 -26.80 -12.67
N LYS A 498 3.05 -27.45 -13.81
CA LYS A 498 4.36 -27.36 -14.47
C LYS A 498 4.53 -26.05 -15.24
N ASP A 499 3.43 -25.51 -15.76
CA ASP A 499 3.37 -24.23 -16.45
C ASP A 499 2.03 -23.56 -16.17
N PHE A 500 2.05 -22.23 -16.08
CA PHE A 500 0.85 -21.40 -15.88
C PHE A 500 1.09 -19.99 -16.43
N LYS A 501 0.02 -19.27 -16.66
CA LYS A 501 0.03 -17.83 -16.96
C LYS A 501 -0.63 -17.07 -15.83
N LEU A 502 -0.16 -15.86 -15.58
CA LEU A 502 -0.76 -14.93 -14.63
C LEU A 502 -1.77 -14.04 -15.35
N THR A 503 -2.92 -13.81 -14.72
CA THR A 503 -3.93 -12.87 -15.17
C THR A 503 -4.29 -11.94 -14.02
N TYR A 504 -3.97 -10.66 -14.17
CA TYR A 504 -4.32 -9.62 -13.21
C TYR A 504 -5.72 -9.10 -13.50
N ILE A 505 -6.58 -9.16 -12.51
CA ILE A 505 -7.97 -8.72 -12.56
C ILE A 505 -8.04 -7.27 -12.11
N ARG A 506 -8.60 -6.40 -12.95
CA ARG A 506 -8.58 -4.95 -12.71
C ARG A 506 -9.95 -4.33 -12.43
N GLY A 507 -11.04 -5.08 -12.59
CA GLY A 507 -12.40 -4.56 -12.55
C GLY A 507 -12.80 -3.91 -13.89
N ARG A 508 -14.07 -3.99 -14.25
CA ARG A 508 -14.62 -3.39 -15.49
C ARG A 508 -14.92 -1.92 -15.21
N LYS A 509 -14.17 -1.02 -15.84
CA LYS A 509 -14.51 0.41 -15.77
C LYS A 509 -15.62 0.77 -16.72
N SER A 510 -16.62 1.48 -16.24
CA SER A 510 -17.63 2.10 -17.10
C SER A 510 -16.97 3.24 -17.93
N ILE A 511 -17.48 3.48 -19.14
CA ILE A 511 -17.04 4.62 -19.98
C ILE A 511 -17.22 5.95 -19.22
N MET A 512 -18.23 6.04 -18.34
CA MET A 512 -18.48 7.23 -17.54
C MET A 512 -17.41 7.47 -16.47
N GLU A 513 -16.84 6.43 -15.87
CA GLU A 513 -15.72 6.55 -14.91
C GLU A 513 -14.45 7.04 -15.60
N VAL A 514 -14.16 6.52 -16.79
CA VAL A 514 -13.04 7.00 -17.61
C VAL A 514 -13.20 8.47 -17.99
N VAL A 515 -14.41 8.91 -18.32
CA VAL A 515 -14.74 10.31 -18.66
C VAL A 515 -14.70 11.20 -17.42
N SER A 516 -15.14 10.71 -16.25
CA SER A 516 -15.11 11.48 -14.99
C SER A 516 -13.68 11.71 -14.47
N ALA A 517 -12.78 10.73 -14.67
CA ALA A 517 -11.37 10.85 -14.35
C ALA A 517 -10.64 11.88 -15.24
N MET A 518 -11.20 12.22 -16.40
CA MET A 518 -10.67 13.24 -17.32
C MET A 518 -11.09 14.69 -16.94
N LYS A 519 -11.97 14.87 -15.93
CA LYS A 519 -12.34 16.22 -15.50
C LYS A 519 -11.16 16.86 -14.75
N PRO A 520 -10.78 18.12 -15.08
CA PRO A 520 -9.80 18.84 -14.27
C PRO A 520 -10.33 18.91 -12.84
N GLN A 521 -9.49 18.56 -11.87
CA GLN A 521 -9.78 18.72 -10.44
C GLN A 521 -9.91 20.22 -10.15
N PHE A 522 -11.10 20.78 -10.32
CA PHE A 522 -11.44 22.06 -9.73
C PHE A 522 -11.57 21.84 -8.23
N ILE A 523 -10.75 22.55 -7.50
CA ILE A 523 -10.59 22.62 -6.05
C ILE A 523 -11.93 22.48 -5.34
N LYS A 524 -12.28 21.26 -4.90
CA LYS A 524 -13.24 21.08 -3.82
C LYS A 524 -12.52 21.47 -2.54
N SER A 525 -13.08 22.40 -1.78
CA SER A 525 -12.46 22.86 -0.55
C SER A 525 -12.24 21.68 0.40
N ASN A 526 -11.01 21.47 0.83
CA ASN A 526 -10.58 20.46 1.82
C ASN A 526 -11.44 20.41 3.10
N ILE A 527 -12.24 21.43 3.36
CA ILE A 527 -13.11 21.53 4.54
C ILE A 527 -14.36 20.65 4.41
N ILE A 528 -14.99 20.62 3.22
CA ILE A 528 -16.21 19.80 3.00
C ILE A 528 -15.85 18.31 3.02
N GLU A 529 -14.74 17.93 2.39
CA GLU A 529 -14.25 16.53 2.43
C GLU A 529 -13.93 16.07 3.86
N LYS A 530 -13.29 16.93 4.67
CA LYS A 530 -13.00 16.61 6.07
C LYS A 530 -14.26 16.52 6.94
N ILE A 531 -15.28 17.34 6.69
CA ILE A 531 -16.56 17.25 7.39
C ILE A 531 -17.31 15.96 6.98
N GLU A 532 -17.31 15.61 5.71
CA GLU A 532 -17.89 14.35 5.23
C GLU A 532 -17.14 13.15 5.79
N MET A 533 -15.84 13.21 5.90
CA MET A 533 -14.99 12.18 6.54
C MET A 533 -15.36 12.00 8.02
N ILE A 534 -15.42 13.09 8.80
CA ILE A 534 -15.83 13.05 10.23
C ILE A 534 -17.24 12.43 10.35
N ARG A 535 -18.19 12.82 9.50
CA ARG A 535 -19.55 12.29 9.51
C ARG A 535 -19.59 10.81 9.14
N SER A 536 -18.69 10.33 8.28
CA SER A 536 -18.62 8.92 7.89
C SER A 536 -18.06 8.02 9.00
N TYR A 537 -17.13 8.52 9.80
CA TYR A 537 -16.56 7.77 10.94
C TYR A 537 -17.52 7.65 12.12
N SER A 538 -18.42 8.61 12.32
CA SER A 538 -19.36 8.60 13.46
C SER A 538 -20.40 7.49 13.43
N ASN A 539 -20.59 6.81 12.31
CA ASN A 539 -21.70 5.86 12.11
C ASN A 539 -21.24 4.42 11.81
N LYS A 540 -19.94 4.10 12.00
CA LYS A 540 -19.41 2.80 11.60
C LYS A 540 -18.54 2.17 12.68
N ILE A 541 -18.73 0.88 12.90
CA ILE A 541 -17.76 0.05 13.61
C ILE A 541 -16.60 -0.21 12.65
N LEU A 542 -15.38 0.16 13.05
CA LEU A 542 -14.21 0.11 12.20
C LEU A 542 -13.19 -0.91 12.71
N TYR A 543 -12.62 -1.65 11.76
CA TYR A 543 -11.33 -2.29 11.90
C TYR A 543 -10.23 -1.40 11.34
N TYR A 544 -10.17 -0.13 11.69
CA TYR A 544 -9.21 0.81 11.14
C TYR A 544 -8.09 1.11 12.14
N ASP A 545 -6.88 1.29 11.65
CA ASP A 545 -5.75 1.76 12.42
C ASP A 545 -4.97 2.81 11.62
N GLU A 546 -5.24 4.09 11.87
CA GLU A 546 -4.63 5.23 11.18
C GLU A 546 -3.11 5.37 11.44
N ASN A 547 -2.60 4.70 12.49
CA ASN A 547 -1.18 4.76 12.82
C ASN A 547 -0.32 3.95 11.85
N LEU A 548 -0.92 3.06 11.07
CA LEU A 548 -0.19 2.22 10.14
C LEU A 548 0.30 2.97 8.89
N GLU A 549 -0.34 4.09 8.53
CA GLU A 549 0.05 4.89 7.36
C GLU A 549 1.37 5.68 7.58
N ASN A 550 1.82 5.83 8.84
CA ASN A 550 3.02 6.59 9.21
C ASN A 550 4.25 5.71 9.46
N PHE A 551 4.19 4.43 9.08
CA PHE A 551 5.30 3.47 9.20
C PHE A 551 6.07 3.28 7.86
#